data_6ade2a6d6c1df9c102f457378c0b2f10
#
_entry.id   6ade2a6d6c1df9c102f457378c0b2f10
#
_cell.length_a   1.000
_cell.length_b   1.000
_cell.length_c   1.000
_cell.angle_alpha   90.00
_cell.angle_beta   90.00
_cell.angle_gamma   90.00
#
_symmetry.space_group_name_H-M   'P 1'
#
loop_
_entity.id
_entity.type
_entity.pdbx_description
1 polymer ?
#
loop_
_entity_poly.entity_id
_entity_poly.type
_entity_poly.pdbx_seq_one_letter_code
_entity_poly.pdbx_strand_id
1 'polypeptide(L)' 'MKYDPVNKPAHYNLDGGIECIDYIKQVLGEDGFVAYCHGNMIKYQHRHRYKTNPVEDMEKAQWYLNKMLDAMKAKRK' A
#
# COMPACT_ATOMS: atom_id res chain seq x y z
N MET A 1 -20.14 8.86 1.21
CA MET A 1 -19.08 7.98 0.71
C MET A 1 -18.71 6.94 1.74
N LYS A 2 -18.58 5.72 1.30
CA LYS A 2 -18.29 4.62 2.20
C LYS A 2 -16.81 4.57 2.54
N TYR A 3 -16.50 4.42 3.82
CA TYR A 3 -15.13 4.29 4.27
C TYR A 3 -14.54 2.96 3.81
N ASP A 4 -13.35 3.00 3.25
CA ASP A 4 -12.64 1.82 2.76
C ASP A 4 -11.24 1.79 3.37
N PRO A 5 -11.03 1.03 4.46
CA PRO A 5 -9.75 1.03 5.15
C PRO A 5 -8.62 0.32 4.38
N VAL A 6 -8.95 -0.45 3.35
CA VAL A 6 -7.96 -1.17 2.56
C VAL A 6 -7.45 -0.32 1.39
N ASN A 7 -8.37 0.16 0.57
CA ASN A 7 -8.00 0.86 -0.65
C ASN A 7 -7.86 2.36 -0.46
N LYS A 8 -8.56 2.93 0.50
CA LYS A 8 -8.56 4.37 0.72
C LYS A 8 -8.63 4.71 2.21
N PRO A 9 -7.55 4.50 2.94
CA PRO A 9 -7.51 4.83 4.37
C PRO A 9 -7.81 6.32 4.58
N ALA A 10 -8.71 6.61 5.50
CA ALA A 10 -9.25 7.95 5.69
C ALA A 10 -8.18 9.01 5.94
N HIS A 11 -7.14 8.67 6.69
CA HIS A 11 -6.14 9.64 7.11
C HIS A 11 -5.07 9.95 6.05
N TYR A 12 -5.12 9.29 4.89
CA TYR A 12 -4.08 9.45 3.89
C TYR A 12 -4.39 10.54 2.86
N ASN A 13 -5.53 11.16 2.94
CA ASN A 13 -5.91 12.20 2.00
C ASN A 13 -6.63 13.34 2.74
N LEU A 14 -5.94 13.89 3.73
CA LEU A 14 -6.54 14.87 4.64
C LEU A 14 -6.85 16.20 3.98
N ASP A 15 -6.01 16.63 3.05
CA ASP A 15 -6.09 17.96 2.47
C ASP A 15 -6.76 18.00 1.10
N GLY A 16 -7.20 16.85 0.62
CA GLY A 16 -7.72 16.78 -0.74
C GLY A 16 -6.66 16.94 -1.82
N GLY A 17 -5.38 16.94 -1.42
CA GLY A 17 -4.27 17.04 -2.34
C GLY A 17 -3.75 15.68 -2.76
N ILE A 18 -2.41 15.57 -2.83
CA ILE A 18 -1.77 14.31 -3.21
C ILE A 18 -1.98 13.24 -2.15
N GLU A 19 -2.25 12.03 -2.59
CA GLU A 19 -2.35 10.89 -1.69
C GLU A 19 -0.99 10.63 -1.04
N CYS A 20 -1.00 10.20 0.22
CA CYS A 20 0.24 9.91 0.94
C CYS A 20 1.09 8.88 0.21
N ILE A 21 0.45 7.85 -0.35
CA ILE A 21 1.16 6.80 -1.06
C ILE A 21 1.92 7.33 -2.28
N ASP A 22 1.32 8.29 -2.98
CA ASP A 22 1.97 8.92 -4.13
C ASP A 22 3.13 9.81 -3.71
N TYR A 23 2.96 10.50 -2.59
CA TYR A 23 4.03 11.32 -2.03
C TYR A 23 5.22 10.46 -1.61
N ILE A 24 4.95 9.32 -0.98
CA ILE A 24 6.00 8.38 -0.60
C ILE A 24 6.78 7.93 -1.84
N LYS A 25 6.06 7.65 -2.92
CA LYS A 25 6.69 7.25 -4.17
C LYS A 25 7.62 8.34 -4.71
N GLN A 26 7.19 9.60 -4.64
CA GLN A 26 8.02 10.71 -5.08
C GLN A 26 9.30 10.83 -4.26
N VAL A 27 9.17 10.67 -2.95
CA VAL A 27 10.33 10.83 -2.05
C VAL A 27 11.32 9.68 -2.22
N LEU A 28 10.82 8.44 -2.29
CA LEU A 28 11.67 7.26 -2.31
C LEU A 28 12.19 6.88 -3.70
N GLY A 29 11.53 7.36 -4.75
CA GLY A 29 11.84 6.93 -6.10
C GLY A 29 11.23 5.56 -6.38
N GLU A 30 11.37 5.09 -7.61
CA GLU A 30 10.70 3.85 -8.03
C GLU A 30 11.20 2.61 -7.30
N ASP A 31 12.53 2.46 -7.20
CA ASP A 31 13.09 1.28 -6.53
C ASP A 31 12.80 1.31 -5.04
N GLY A 32 12.91 2.47 -4.41
CA GLY A 32 12.57 2.62 -3.01
C GLY A 32 11.10 2.35 -2.74
N PHE A 33 10.24 2.78 -3.64
CA PHE A 33 8.80 2.55 -3.49
C PHE A 33 8.47 1.05 -3.60
N VAL A 34 9.11 0.35 -4.52
CA VAL A 34 8.92 -1.11 -4.64
C VAL A 34 9.31 -1.79 -3.34
N ALA A 35 10.45 -1.43 -2.78
CA ALA A 35 10.90 -2.00 -1.51
C ALA A 35 9.94 -1.66 -0.36
N TYR A 36 9.43 -0.43 -0.33
CA TYR A 36 8.47 0.00 0.67
C TYR A 36 7.19 -0.83 0.61
N CYS A 37 6.66 -1.00 -0.59
CA CYS A 37 5.43 -1.80 -0.78
C CYS A 37 5.67 -3.25 -0.40
N HIS A 38 6.82 -3.80 -0.76
CA HIS A 38 7.18 -5.17 -0.43
C HIS A 38 7.22 -5.37 1.08
N GLY A 39 7.86 -4.44 1.79
CA GLY A 39 7.91 -4.52 3.25
C GLY A 39 6.53 -4.47 3.89
N ASN A 40 5.66 -3.60 3.39
CA ASN A 40 4.30 -3.52 3.91
C ASN A 40 3.49 -4.78 3.62
N MET A 41 3.65 -5.34 2.42
CA MET A 41 3.01 -6.60 2.07
C MET A 41 3.41 -7.70 3.05
N ILE A 42 4.71 -7.81 3.31
CA ILE A 42 5.21 -8.82 4.24
C ILE A 42 4.66 -8.59 5.65
N LYS A 43 4.61 -7.34 6.08
CA LYS A 43 4.09 -6.99 7.41
C LYS A 43 2.66 -7.47 7.58
N TYR A 44 1.79 -7.14 6.64
CA TYR A 44 0.39 -7.54 6.75
C TYR A 44 0.19 -9.04 6.56
N GLN A 45 0.98 -9.65 5.68
CA GLN A 45 0.97 -11.08 5.48
C GLN A 45 1.33 -11.82 6.77
N HIS A 46 2.33 -11.31 7.49
CA HIS A 46 2.75 -11.91 8.76
C HIS A 46 1.70 -11.70 9.85
N ARG A 47 1.19 -10.46 9.98
CA ARG A 47 0.35 -10.12 11.13
C ARG A 47 -1.06 -10.70 11.06
N HIS A 48 -1.52 -11.15 9.88
CA HIS A 48 -2.88 -11.69 9.79
C HIS A 48 -3.13 -12.86 10.76
N ARG A 49 -2.07 -13.53 11.17
CA ARG A 49 -2.16 -14.65 12.11
C ARG A 49 -2.46 -14.21 13.54
N TYR A 50 -2.15 -12.95 13.85
CA TYR A 50 -2.16 -12.46 15.23
C TYR A 50 -3.18 -11.36 15.48
N LYS A 51 -3.90 -10.95 14.46
CA LYS A 51 -4.86 -9.86 14.60
C LYS A 51 -6.28 -10.35 14.47
N THR A 52 -7.22 -9.50 14.90
CA THR A 52 -8.63 -9.87 14.94
C THR A 52 -9.29 -9.90 13.58
N ASN A 53 -8.68 -9.29 12.57
CA ASN A 53 -9.25 -9.25 11.24
C ASN A 53 -8.25 -9.72 10.18
N PRO A 54 -8.05 -11.06 10.09
CA PRO A 54 -7.06 -11.59 9.16
C PRO A 54 -7.39 -11.35 7.70
N VAL A 55 -8.67 -11.32 7.33
CA VAL A 55 -9.06 -11.08 5.94
C VAL A 55 -8.66 -9.67 5.54
N GLU A 56 -8.93 -8.69 6.39
CA GLU A 56 -8.54 -7.30 6.10
C GLU A 56 -7.02 -7.16 5.96
N ASP A 57 -6.26 -7.83 6.82
CA ASP A 57 -4.80 -7.78 6.72
C ASP A 57 -4.31 -8.39 5.42
N MET A 58 -4.91 -9.48 4.95
CA MET A 58 -4.52 -10.07 3.68
C MET A 58 -4.94 -9.18 2.50
N GLU A 59 -6.06 -8.49 2.62
CA GLU A 59 -6.46 -7.53 1.58
C GLU A 59 -5.50 -6.34 1.53
N LYS A 60 -5.00 -5.90 2.67
CA LYS A 60 -3.98 -4.85 2.70
C LYS A 60 -2.68 -5.34 2.05
N ALA A 61 -2.29 -6.58 2.33
CA ALA A 61 -1.12 -7.17 1.68
C ALA A 61 -1.30 -7.19 0.17
N GLN A 62 -2.47 -7.56 -0.31
CA GLN A 62 -2.78 -7.60 -1.73
C GLN A 62 -2.72 -6.20 -2.34
N TRP A 63 -3.22 -5.20 -1.63
CA TRP A 63 -3.18 -3.82 -2.09
C TRP A 63 -1.74 -3.36 -2.34
N TYR A 64 -0.85 -3.66 -1.39
CA TYR A 64 0.56 -3.29 -1.54
C TYR A 64 1.24 -4.09 -2.64
N LEU A 65 0.87 -5.37 -2.80
CA LEU A 65 1.38 -6.17 -3.91
C LEU A 65 1.00 -5.56 -5.25
N ASN A 66 -0.25 -5.13 -5.39
CA ASN A 66 -0.72 -4.51 -6.63
C ASN A 66 0.02 -3.20 -6.91
N LYS A 67 0.26 -2.39 -5.89
CA LYS A 67 1.02 -1.15 -6.04
C LYS A 67 2.46 -1.43 -6.48
N MET A 68 3.06 -2.45 -5.89
CA MET A 68 4.42 -2.86 -6.25
C MET A 68 4.48 -3.33 -7.71
N LEU A 69 3.52 -4.16 -8.10
CA LEU A 69 3.46 -4.66 -9.48
C LEU A 69 3.29 -3.53 -10.49
N ASP A 70 2.43 -2.56 -10.18
CA ASP A 70 2.23 -1.43 -11.08
C ASP A 70 3.53 -0.65 -11.30
N ALA A 71 4.28 -0.42 -10.23
CA ALA A 71 5.56 0.28 -10.33
C ALA A 71 6.58 -0.52 -11.12
N MET A 72 6.62 -1.83 -10.91
CA MET A 72 7.54 -2.70 -11.63
C MET A 72 7.21 -2.77 -13.11
N LYS A 73 5.91 -2.82 -13.44
CA LYS A 73 5.48 -2.85 -14.84
C LYS A 73 5.80 -1.53 -15.55
N ALA A 74 5.62 -0.42 -14.86
CA ALA A 74 5.95 0.89 -15.43
C ALA A 74 7.44 1.00 -15.73
N LYS A 75 8.28 0.47 -14.86
CA LYS A 75 9.73 0.51 -15.03
C LYS A 75 10.21 -0.36 -16.18
N ARG A 76 9.43 -1.42 -16.51
CA ARG A 76 9.84 -2.41 -17.49
C ARG A 76 9.76 -1.90 -18.94
N LYS A 77 9.13 -0.78 -19.18
CA LYS A 77 8.98 -0.20 -20.52
C LYS A 77 10.30 0.23 -21.12
#